data_621f63ca8459b3fcdb6fdb59592bbb6a
#
_entry.id   621f63ca8459b3fcdb6fdb59592bbb6a
#
_cell.length_a   1.000
_cell.length_b   1.000
_cell.length_c   1.000
_cell.angle_alpha   90.00
_cell.angle_beta   90.00
_cell.angle_gamma   90.00
#
_symmetry.space_group_name_H-M   'P 1'
#
loop_
_entity.id
_entity.type
_entity.pdbx_description
1 polymer ?
#
loop_
_entity_poly.entity_id
_entity_poly.type
_entity_poly.pdbx_seq_one_letter_code
_entity_poly.pdbx_strand_id
1 'polypeptide(L)'
;MGRMILLTTFSPTNIENQQHALNSWLNLGYKVISFNSKEDIARIKQYFDVEFIATDNLGRDFGKDYVKLNVFTDWIKENESALIINSDIEILKEIDITERNCEIQLFTRNDYIYTHNEFRKFDSGYDVFYLTKQFCSEFPKSELVVGQCHWDYLIPMIAIRLNYTLKSPNNSSLFHKTHELQYDINKWKATAKIFSKELRLTGNAHTDSSMAFKHIKREIKYY
;
A
#
# COMPACT_ATOMS: atom_id res chain seq x y z
N MET A 1 2.56 -0.60 25.31
CA MET A 1 1.97 -0.46 23.95
C MET A 1 2.27 -1.71 23.16
N GLY A 2 1.30 -2.29 22.47
CA GLY A 2 1.53 -3.39 21.52
C GLY A 2 2.44 -2.91 20.38
N ARG A 3 3.19 -3.85 19.77
CA ARG A 3 3.99 -3.53 18.57
C ARG A 3 3.07 -3.23 17.40
N MET A 4 3.29 -2.12 16.70
CA MET A 4 2.56 -1.79 15.47
C MET A 4 2.74 -2.89 14.43
N ILE A 5 1.64 -3.30 13.78
CA ILE A 5 1.66 -4.34 12.76
C ILE A 5 1.79 -3.73 11.37
N LEU A 6 2.70 -4.30 10.58
CA LEU A 6 2.85 -4.03 9.15
C LEU A 6 2.29 -5.21 8.35
N LEU A 7 1.37 -4.93 7.46
CA LEU A 7 0.79 -5.87 6.51
C LEU A 7 1.38 -5.61 5.13
N THR A 8 1.92 -6.63 4.50
CA THR A 8 2.54 -6.54 3.18
C THR A 8 2.30 -7.79 2.34
N THR A 9 2.85 -7.81 1.13
CA THR A 9 2.96 -8.98 0.27
C THR A 9 4.33 -9.00 -0.38
N PHE A 10 5.17 -9.99 -0.05
CA PHE A 10 6.48 -10.15 -0.66
C PHE A 10 6.39 -10.79 -2.05
N SER A 11 7.25 -10.35 -2.95
CA SER A 11 7.34 -10.90 -4.31
C SER A 11 8.52 -11.86 -4.42
N PRO A 12 8.45 -12.94 -5.21
CA PRO A 12 9.61 -13.78 -5.51
C PRO A 12 10.66 -13.12 -6.42
N THR A 13 10.45 -11.84 -6.78
CA THR A 13 11.40 -11.03 -7.54
C THR A 13 11.90 -9.87 -6.68
N ASN A 14 13.10 -9.32 -6.99
CA ASN A 14 13.71 -8.22 -6.24
C ASN A 14 13.87 -8.49 -4.73
N ILE A 15 14.27 -9.70 -4.38
CA ILE A 15 14.40 -10.19 -3.00
C ILE A 15 15.26 -9.23 -2.15
N GLU A 16 16.40 -8.79 -2.68
CA GLU A 16 17.36 -7.93 -1.97
C GLU A 16 16.70 -6.63 -1.48
N ASN A 17 15.99 -5.91 -2.35
CA ASN A 17 15.33 -4.65 -1.95
C ASN A 17 14.26 -4.89 -0.88
N GLN A 18 13.53 -5.98 -0.99
CA GLN A 18 12.52 -6.34 0.00
C GLN A 18 13.14 -6.77 1.34
N GLN A 19 14.32 -7.42 1.33
CA GLN A 19 15.06 -7.72 2.56
C GLN A 19 15.57 -6.44 3.24
N HIS A 20 16.05 -5.45 2.47
CA HIS A 20 16.44 -4.15 3.02
C HIS A 20 15.24 -3.46 3.69
N ALA A 21 14.09 -3.44 3.03
CA ALA A 21 12.87 -2.89 3.59
C ALA A 21 12.46 -3.62 4.87
N LEU A 22 12.38 -4.95 4.85
CA LEU A 22 12.04 -5.77 6.01
C LEU A 22 12.98 -5.50 7.19
N ASN A 23 14.30 -5.46 6.95
CA ASN A 23 15.28 -5.18 8.00
C ASN A 23 15.03 -3.81 8.65
N SER A 24 14.68 -2.79 7.86
CA SER A 24 14.35 -1.47 8.39
C SER A 24 13.13 -1.51 9.33
N TRP A 25 12.11 -2.29 8.99
CA TRP A 25 10.90 -2.46 9.81
C TRP A 25 11.16 -3.22 11.10
N LEU A 26 11.90 -4.33 11.02
CA LEU A 26 12.23 -5.16 12.19
C LEU A 26 13.13 -4.40 13.18
N ASN A 27 14.09 -3.60 12.69
CA ASN A 27 14.94 -2.74 13.51
C ASN A 27 14.15 -1.69 14.29
N LEU A 28 13.01 -1.24 13.79
CA LEU A 28 12.09 -0.32 14.46
C LEU A 28 11.06 -1.05 15.34
N GLY A 29 11.12 -2.38 15.40
CA GLY A 29 10.29 -3.19 16.29
C GLY A 29 8.89 -3.48 15.76
N TYR A 30 8.61 -3.26 14.48
CA TYR A 30 7.33 -3.65 13.88
C TYR A 30 7.15 -5.17 13.86
N LYS A 31 5.90 -5.62 14.03
CA LYS A 31 5.50 -7.00 13.69
C LYS A 31 5.07 -7.03 12.23
N VAL A 32 5.65 -7.93 11.45
CA VAL A 32 5.38 -8.02 10.00
C VAL A 32 4.57 -9.28 9.68
N ILE A 33 3.51 -9.10 8.92
CA ILE A 33 2.68 -10.19 8.38
C ILE A 33 2.63 -10.03 6.86
N SER A 34 2.94 -11.10 6.14
CA SER A 34 2.89 -11.13 4.67
C SER A 34 1.78 -12.05 4.17
N PHE A 35 0.92 -11.52 3.31
CA PHE A 35 -0.09 -12.30 2.60
C PHE A 35 0.45 -12.71 1.24
N ASN A 36 0.36 -13.98 0.92
CA ASN A 36 0.86 -14.51 -0.35
C ASN A 36 0.07 -15.76 -0.79
N SER A 37 0.19 -16.15 -2.05
CA SER A 37 -0.22 -17.48 -2.47
C SER A 37 0.64 -18.56 -1.80
N LYS A 38 0.13 -19.79 -1.68
CA LYS A 38 0.90 -20.91 -1.14
C LYS A 38 2.18 -21.18 -1.96
N GLU A 39 2.08 -21.02 -3.26
CA GLU A 39 3.17 -21.17 -4.22
C GLU A 39 4.27 -20.14 -3.98
N ASP A 40 3.90 -18.87 -3.81
CA ASP A 40 4.88 -17.82 -3.52
C ASP A 40 5.51 -18.01 -2.13
N ILE A 41 4.75 -18.36 -1.10
CA ILE A 41 5.29 -18.68 0.22
C ILE A 41 6.37 -19.77 0.12
N ALA A 42 6.09 -20.84 -0.61
CA ALA A 42 7.06 -21.94 -0.78
C ALA A 42 8.39 -21.47 -1.41
N ARG A 43 8.34 -20.45 -2.27
CA ARG A 43 9.51 -19.88 -2.97
C ARG A 43 10.29 -18.88 -2.11
N ILE A 44 9.59 -18.09 -1.28
CA ILE A 44 10.18 -16.91 -0.61
C ILE A 44 10.44 -17.09 0.89
N LYS A 45 9.80 -18.03 1.58
CA LYS A 45 9.89 -18.19 3.04
C LYS A 45 11.32 -18.37 3.57
N GLN A 46 12.24 -18.82 2.75
CA GLN A 46 13.65 -18.96 3.13
C GLN A 46 14.40 -17.62 3.19
N TYR A 47 13.85 -16.55 2.61
CA TYR A 47 14.47 -15.23 2.51
C TYR A 47 13.92 -14.23 3.52
N PHE A 48 12.74 -14.52 4.11
CA PHE A 48 12.02 -13.56 4.98
C PHE A 48 11.56 -14.28 6.25
N ASP A 49 12.09 -13.83 7.40
CA ASP A 49 11.67 -14.34 8.72
C ASP A 49 10.49 -13.51 9.24
N VAL A 50 9.30 -13.83 8.74
CA VAL A 50 8.04 -13.17 9.07
C VAL A 50 6.89 -14.17 9.19
N GLU A 51 5.77 -13.72 9.75
CA GLU A 51 4.53 -14.46 9.70
C GLU A 51 3.94 -14.42 8.28
N PHE A 52 3.79 -15.61 7.65
CA PHE A 52 3.12 -15.74 6.37
C PHE A 52 1.71 -16.27 6.53
N ILE A 53 0.74 -15.59 5.90
CA ILE A 53 -0.64 -16.04 5.81
C ILE A 53 -0.95 -16.36 4.35
N ALA A 54 -1.27 -17.62 4.07
CA ALA A 54 -1.65 -18.05 2.74
C ALA A 54 -3.05 -17.54 2.37
N THR A 55 -3.21 -17.08 1.13
CA THR A 55 -4.49 -16.64 0.60
C THR A 55 -4.70 -17.10 -0.83
N ASP A 56 -5.95 -17.42 -1.16
CA ASP A 56 -6.38 -17.72 -2.54
C ASP A 56 -7.12 -16.51 -3.16
N ASN A 57 -7.28 -15.41 -2.41
CA ASN A 57 -7.93 -14.19 -2.89
C ASN A 57 -6.92 -13.32 -3.66
N LEU A 58 -6.66 -13.74 -4.89
CA LEU A 58 -5.62 -13.22 -5.77
C LEU A 58 -6.21 -12.59 -7.04
N GLY A 59 -5.53 -11.55 -7.53
CA GLY A 59 -5.78 -10.97 -8.84
C GLY A 59 -4.83 -11.56 -9.87
N ARG A 60 -5.23 -12.66 -10.52
CA ARG A 60 -4.39 -13.41 -11.47
C ARG A 60 -4.28 -12.77 -12.86
N ASP A 61 -5.19 -11.87 -13.18
CA ASP A 61 -5.27 -11.21 -14.51
C ASP A 61 -4.08 -10.27 -14.78
N PHE A 62 -3.19 -10.09 -13.82
CA PHE A 62 -2.04 -9.18 -13.90
C PHE A 62 -0.70 -9.89 -14.19
N GLY A 63 -0.73 -11.17 -14.58
CA GLY A 63 0.45 -11.93 -15.02
C GLY A 63 1.28 -12.57 -13.89
N LYS A 64 0.94 -12.32 -12.62
CA LYS A 64 1.41 -13.03 -11.43
C LYS A 64 0.35 -12.98 -10.33
N ASP A 65 0.54 -13.73 -9.27
CA ASP A 65 -0.34 -13.75 -8.12
C ASP A 65 -0.19 -12.47 -7.29
N TYR A 66 -1.07 -11.49 -7.51
CA TYR A 66 -1.17 -10.31 -6.67
C TYR A 66 -2.26 -10.50 -5.63
N VAL A 67 -1.99 -10.12 -4.39
CA VAL A 67 -2.98 -10.20 -3.31
C VAL A 67 -3.98 -9.06 -3.43
N LYS A 68 -5.29 -9.38 -3.40
CA LYS A 68 -6.34 -8.36 -3.43
C LYS A 68 -6.35 -7.53 -2.16
N LEU A 69 -6.69 -6.25 -2.30
CA LEU A 69 -6.77 -5.29 -1.19
C LEU A 69 -7.69 -5.78 -0.06
N ASN A 70 -8.75 -6.51 -0.40
CA ASN A 70 -9.67 -7.07 0.58
C ASN A 70 -9.01 -7.97 1.63
N VAL A 71 -7.96 -8.70 1.27
CA VAL A 71 -7.26 -9.58 2.23
C VAL A 71 -6.70 -8.76 3.41
N PHE A 72 -6.18 -7.58 3.12
CA PHE A 72 -5.62 -6.67 4.12
C PHE A 72 -6.72 -6.00 4.95
N THR A 73 -7.76 -5.47 4.29
CA THR A 73 -8.86 -4.79 4.99
C THR A 73 -9.69 -5.77 5.82
N ASP A 74 -9.93 -6.99 5.35
CA ASP A 74 -10.63 -8.03 6.10
C ASP A 74 -9.81 -8.46 7.33
N TRP A 75 -8.49 -8.62 7.18
CA TRP A 75 -7.62 -8.92 8.32
C TRP A 75 -7.67 -7.81 9.39
N ILE A 76 -7.57 -6.54 8.99
CA ILE A 76 -7.65 -5.39 9.92
C ILE A 76 -9.02 -5.36 10.60
N LYS A 77 -10.10 -5.57 9.86
CA LYS A 77 -11.45 -5.62 10.38
C LYS A 77 -11.63 -6.70 11.46
N GLU A 78 -11.02 -7.85 11.29
CA GLU A 78 -11.15 -8.99 12.22
C GLU A 78 -10.21 -8.89 13.43
N ASN A 79 -9.03 -8.28 13.24
CA ASN A 79 -7.98 -8.21 14.25
C ASN A 79 -7.85 -6.82 14.86
N GLU A 80 -6.94 -6.00 14.34
CA GLU A 80 -6.62 -4.68 14.87
C GLU A 80 -6.17 -3.71 13.79
N SER A 81 -6.12 -2.41 14.12
CA SER A 81 -5.59 -1.38 13.22
C SER A 81 -4.14 -1.66 12.84
N ALA A 82 -3.77 -1.44 11.58
CA ALA A 82 -2.45 -1.78 11.07
C ALA A 82 -2.00 -0.84 9.95
N LEU A 83 -0.72 -0.92 9.61
CA LEU A 83 -0.14 -0.30 8.43
C LEU A 83 -0.18 -1.29 7.26
N ILE A 84 -0.66 -0.86 6.09
CA ILE A 84 -0.43 -1.56 4.82
C ILE A 84 0.74 -0.88 4.13
N ILE A 85 1.72 -1.65 3.65
CA ILE A 85 2.95 -1.14 3.05
C ILE A 85 3.37 -1.96 1.84
N ASN A 86 3.88 -1.31 0.79
CA ASN A 86 4.58 -1.98 -0.30
C ASN A 86 5.88 -2.60 0.20
N SER A 87 6.21 -3.80 -0.29
CA SER A 87 7.29 -4.64 0.26
C SER A 87 8.72 -4.12 0.04
N ASP A 88 8.90 -3.07 -0.75
CA ASP A 88 10.18 -2.46 -1.11
C ASP A 88 10.36 -1.03 -0.54
N ILE A 89 9.53 -0.65 0.42
CA ILE A 89 9.59 0.65 1.08
C ILE A 89 10.32 0.53 2.41
N GLU A 90 11.48 1.15 2.53
CA GLU A 90 12.23 1.25 3.78
C GLU A 90 11.63 2.32 4.69
N ILE A 91 11.62 2.06 6.01
CA ILE A 91 11.23 3.02 7.05
C ILE A 91 12.49 3.38 7.84
N LEU A 92 12.97 4.62 7.71
CA LEU A 92 14.20 5.05 8.39
C LEU A 92 13.96 5.59 9.80
N LYS A 93 12.73 5.97 10.11
CA LYS A 93 12.33 6.48 11.43
C LYS A 93 10.91 6.00 11.73
N GLU A 94 10.65 5.68 12.97
CA GLU A 94 9.32 5.28 13.44
C GLU A 94 8.23 6.24 12.91
N ILE A 95 7.17 5.66 12.38
CA ILE A 95 6.03 6.41 11.85
C ILE A 95 5.20 6.87 13.05
N ASP A 96 5.01 8.18 13.16
CA ASP A 96 4.13 8.75 14.17
C ASP A 96 2.67 8.53 13.78
N ILE A 97 2.01 7.64 14.51
CA ILE A 97 0.61 7.29 14.30
C ILE A 97 -0.24 7.99 15.36
N THR A 98 -1.11 8.89 14.91
CA THR A 98 -2.16 9.42 15.76
C THR A 98 -3.40 8.53 15.65
N GLU A 99 -3.61 7.69 16.67
CA GLU A 99 -4.80 6.81 16.71
C GLU A 99 -6.08 7.62 16.97
N ARG A 100 -6.78 7.94 15.89
CA ARG A 100 -8.13 8.51 15.94
C ARG A 100 -9.04 7.71 15.01
N ASN A 101 -10.13 7.22 15.52
CA ASN A 101 -11.04 6.34 14.78
C ASN A 101 -11.61 6.93 13.49
N CYS A 102 -11.68 8.25 13.39
CA CYS A 102 -12.19 8.98 12.21
C CYS A 102 -11.08 9.45 11.26
N GLU A 103 -9.84 9.00 11.44
CA GLU A 103 -8.69 9.43 10.63
C GLU A 103 -8.04 8.25 9.91
N ILE A 104 -7.64 8.50 8.66
CA ILE A 104 -6.79 7.61 7.86
C ILE A 104 -5.49 8.35 7.59
N GLN A 105 -4.37 7.70 7.85
CA GLN A 105 -3.06 8.29 7.57
C GLN A 105 -2.46 7.63 6.34
N LEU A 106 -1.94 8.46 5.46
CA LEU A 106 -1.32 8.04 4.22
C LEU A 106 0.04 8.71 4.06
N PHE A 107 1.01 7.97 3.54
CA PHE A 107 2.39 8.39 3.51
C PHE A 107 2.94 8.26 2.11
N THR A 108 3.59 9.33 1.65
CA THR A 108 4.40 9.34 0.42
C THR A 108 5.82 8.87 0.75
N ARG A 109 6.58 8.53 -0.27
CA ARG A 109 7.99 8.13 -0.13
C ARG A 109 8.94 9.14 -0.75
N ASN A 110 10.23 8.95 -0.48
CA ASN A 110 11.31 9.55 -1.24
C ASN A 110 11.97 8.46 -2.10
N ASP A 111 12.10 8.70 -3.39
CA ASP A 111 12.83 7.82 -4.28
C ASP A 111 14.33 8.16 -4.24
N TYR A 112 15.18 7.13 -4.08
CA TYR A 112 16.62 7.28 -4.22
C TYR A 112 17.05 6.89 -5.62
N ILE A 113 17.57 7.86 -6.38
CA ILE A 113 18.01 7.70 -7.76
C ILE A 113 19.52 7.47 -7.79
N TYR A 114 19.93 6.21 -7.92
CA TYR A 114 21.36 5.83 -7.88
C TYR A 114 22.23 6.54 -8.93
N THR A 115 21.71 6.73 -10.14
CA THR A 115 22.45 7.35 -11.24
C THR A 115 22.84 8.80 -10.96
N HIS A 116 22.11 9.47 -10.07
CA HIS A 116 22.34 10.88 -9.74
C HIS A 116 22.74 11.09 -8.28
N ASN A 117 22.79 10.02 -7.47
CA ASN A 117 23.00 10.11 -6.02
C ASN A 117 22.06 11.13 -5.35
N GLU A 118 20.78 11.12 -5.75
CA GLU A 118 19.78 12.13 -5.41
C GLU A 118 18.54 11.50 -4.80
N PHE A 119 17.97 12.18 -3.80
CA PHE A 119 16.64 11.85 -3.28
C PHE A 119 15.60 12.75 -3.94
N ARG A 120 14.55 12.14 -4.46
CA ARG A 120 13.42 12.84 -5.05
C ARG A 120 12.13 12.46 -4.33
N LYS A 121 11.38 13.46 -3.87
CA LYS A 121 10.04 13.23 -3.32
C LYS A 121 9.13 12.63 -4.40
N PHE A 122 8.57 11.48 -4.11
CA PHE A 122 7.51 10.89 -4.92
C PHE A 122 6.17 11.48 -4.50
N ASP A 123 5.51 12.20 -5.39
CA ASP A 123 4.28 12.92 -5.11
C ASP A 123 3.07 12.45 -5.93
N SER A 124 3.21 11.33 -6.63
CA SER A 124 2.20 10.78 -7.55
C SER A 124 1.48 9.55 -7.01
N GLY A 125 1.60 9.23 -5.72
CA GLY A 125 0.94 8.08 -5.09
C GLY A 125 1.30 7.96 -3.62
N TYR A 126 0.78 6.90 -3.01
CA TYR A 126 0.99 6.58 -1.59
C TYR A 126 1.36 5.11 -1.45
N ASP A 127 2.35 4.83 -0.61
CA ASP A 127 2.91 3.48 -0.47
C ASP A 127 2.63 2.86 0.90
N VAL A 128 2.18 3.69 1.85
CA VAL A 128 1.86 3.24 3.21
C VAL A 128 0.57 3.89 3.68
N PHE A 129 -0.29 3.09 4.30
CA PHE A 129 -1.56 3.51 4.88
C PHE A 129 -1.73 2.96 6.28
N TYR A 130 -1.98 3.82 7.25
CA TYR A 130 -2.53 3.38 8.53
C TYR A 130 -4.04 3.35 8.46
N LEU A 131 -4.61 2.15 8.61
CA LEU A 131 -6.04 1.91 8.56
C LEU A 131 -6.56 1.43 9.90
N THR A 132 -7.67 2.02 10.34
CA THR A 132 -8.34 1.61 11.57
C THR A 132 -9.29 0.44 11.31
N LYS A 133 -9.53 -0.35 12.36
CA LYS A 133 -10.52 -1.43 12.34
C LYS A 133 -11.91 -0.92 11.95
N GLN A 134 -12.29 0.26 12.44
CA GLN A 134 -13.56 0.88 12.10
C GLN A 134 -13.66 1.16 10.61
N PHE A 135 -12.67 1.83 10.02
CA PHE A 135 -12.65 2.11 8.58
C PHE A 135 -12.75 0.84 7.74
N CYS A 136 -11.98 -0.19 8.09
CA CYS A 136 -12.00 -1.45 7.36
C CYS A 136 -13.34 -2.19 7.49
N SER A 137 -14.12 -1.98 8.56
CA SER A 137 -15.47 -2.54 8.68
C SER A 137 -16.47 -1.91 7.71
N GLU A 138 -16.23 -0.70 7.27
CA GLU A 138 -17.06 0.06 6.32
C GLU A 138 -16.50 0.01 4.89
N PHE A 139 -15.25 -0.49 4.72
CA PHE A 139 -14.58 -0.54 3.44
C PHE A 139 -15.27 -1.54 2.49
N PRO A 140 -15.63 -1.14 1.26
CA PRO A 140 -16.29 -2.03 0.31
C PRO A 140 -15.33 -3.10 -0.22
N LYS A 141 -15.86 -4.19 -0.73
CA LYS A 141 -15.05 -5.17 -1.45
C LYS A 141 -14.46 -4.54 -2.72
N SER A 142 -13.21 -4.89 -3.00
CA SER A 142 -12.46 -4.39 -4.15
C SER A 142 -11.76 -5.53 -4.90
N GLU A 143 -11.70 -5.40 -6.21
CA GLU A 143 -10.92 -6.28 -7.09
C GLU A 143 -9.49 -5.73 -7.32
N LEU A 144 -9.16 -4.54 -6.81
CA LEU A 144 -7.81 -3.99 -6.88
C LEU A 144 -6.84 -4.79 -6.03
N VAL A 145 -5.59 -4.82 -6.46
CA VAL A 145 -4.52 -5.61 -5.86
C VAL A 145 -3.42 -4.70 -5.32
N VAL A 146 -2.82 -5.08 -4.20
CA VAL A 146 -1.68 -4.36 -3.63
C VAL A 146 -0.44 -4.57 -4.50
N GLY A 147 0.37 -3.52 -4.68
CA GLY A 147 1.56 -3.53 -5.54
C GLY A 147 1.28 -3.30 -7.03
N GLN A 148 0.05 -2.95 -7.41
CA GLN A 148 -0.31 -2.42 -8.73
C GLN A 148 -0.90 -1.01 -8.60
N CYS A 149 -1.21 -0.36 -9.72
CA CYS A 149 -1.76 1.00 -9.67
C CYS A 149 -3.18 1.04 -9.08
N HIS A 150 -3.60 2.21 -8.60
CA HIS A 150 -4.95 2.60 -8.19
C HIS A 150 -5.46 2.08 -6.84
N TRP A 151 -4.87 1.05 -6.23
CA TRP A 151 -5.25 0.67 -4.87
C TRP A 151 -4.94 1.81 -3.87
N ASP A 152 -3.85 2.49 -4.12
CA ASP A 152 -3.36 3.66 -3.38
C ASP A 152 -4.25 4.92 -3.56
N TYR A 153 -5.06 4.97 -4.61
CA TYR A 153 -6.08 5.99 -4.81
C TYR A 153 -7.44 5.54 -4.27
N LEU A 154 -7.74 4.24 -4.32
CA LEU A 154 -9.03 3.73 -3.84
C LEU A 154 -9.22 3.97 -2.35
N ILE A 155 -8.21 3.65 -1.54
CA ILE A 155 -8.29 3.82 -0.08
C ILE A 155 -8.68 5.25 0.31
N PRO A 156 -7.95 6.31 -0.10
CA PRO A 156 -8.33 7.67 0.27
C PRO A 156 -9.65 8.14 -0.36
N MET A 157 -10.01 7.68 -1.55
CA MET A 157 -11.29 8.03 -2.16
C MET A 157 -12.48 7.43 -1.41
N ILE A 158 -12.35 6.21 -0.90
CA ILE A 158 -13.37 5.61 -0.03
C ILE A 158 -13.41 6.34 1.32
N ALA A 159 -12.25 6.67 1.90
CA ALA A 159 -12.18 7.42 3.14
C ALA A 159 -12.92 8.77 3.04
N ILE A 160 -12.70 9.53 1.96
CA ILE A 160 -13.42 10.80 1.71
C ILE A 160 -14.93 10.54 1.62
N ARG A 161 -15.38 9.51 0.91
CA ARG A 161 -16.80 9.19 0.78
C ARG A 161 -17.48 8.80 2.09
N LEU A 162 -16.72 8.18 2.98
CA LEU A 162 -17.17 7.78 4.32
C LEU A 162 -16.98 8.90 5.37
N ASN A 163 -16.56 10.11 4.95
CA ASN A 163 -16.29 11.27 5.79
C ASN A 163 -15.15 11.06 6.81
N TYR A 164 -14.16 10.22 6.47
CA TYR A 164 -12.92 10.14 7.24
C TYR A 164 -11.98 11.29 6.89
N THR A 165 -11.25 11.78 7.88
CA THR A 165 -10.20 12.77 7.66
C THR A 165 -8.94 12.09 7.12
N LEU A 166 -8.40 12.60 6.03
CA LEU A 166 -7.10 12.18 5.50
C LEU A 166 -5.99 12.99 6.13
N LYS A 167 -4.95 12.32 6.63
CA LYS A 167 -3.74 12.95 7.18
C LYS A 167 -2.49 12.43 6.53
N SER A 168 -1.51 13.31 6.34
CA SER A 168 -0.19 12.95 5.84
C SER A 168 0.88 13.82 6.49
N PRO A 169 2.04 13.27 6.91
CA PRO A 169 3.13 14.09 7.40
C PRO A 169 3.73 14.95 6.28
N ASN A 170 4.19 16.14 6.64
CA ASN A 170 4.87 17.04 5.69
C ASN A 170 6.17 16.44 5.15
N ASN A 171 6.88 15.70 5.99
CA ASN A 171 8.13 15.03 5.65
C ASN A 171 7.96 13.52 5.78
N SER A 172 8.38 12.79 4.76
CA SER A 172 8.34 11.33 4.77
C SER A 172 9.68 10.76 5.23
N SER A 173 9.62 9.81 6.17
CA SER A 173 10.74 8.94 6.54
C SER A 173 10.77 7.63 5.75
N LEU A 174 9.99 7.56 4.68
CA LEU A 174 9.87 6.40 3.80
C LEU A 174 10.79 6.56 2.60
N PHE A 175 11.50 5.49 2.25
CA PHE A 175 12.44 5.48 1.13
C PHE A 175 12.19 4.29 0.24
N HIS A 176 12.37 4.52 -1.04
CA HIS A 176 12.29 3.51 -2.08
C HIS A 176 13.56 3.55 -2.92
N LYS A 177 14.25 2.43 -2.97
CA LYS A 177 15.38 2.24 -3.89
C LYS A 177 14.83 2.08 -5.30
N THR A 178 15.05 3.08 -6.15
CA THR A 178 14.54 3.01 -7.52
C THR A 178 15.15 1.84 -8.28
N HIS A 179 14.33 1.11 -8.97
CA HIS A 179 14.68 0.05 -9.90
C HIS A 179 14.02 0.34 -11.26
N GLU A 180 14.37 -0.43 -12.29
CA GLU A 180 13.69 -0.30 -13.57
C GLU A 180 12.17 -0.44 -13.39
N LEU A 181 11.46 0.61 -13.84
CA LEU A 181 10.01 0.65 -13.77
C LEU A 181 9.43 -0.47 -14.64
N GLN A 182 8.82 -1.46 -14.03
CA GLN A 182 8.02 -2.46 -14.71
C GLN A 182 6.63 -1.87 -15.02
N TYR A 183 6.61 -0.70 -15.67
CA TYR A 183 5.36 -0.06 -16.06
C TYR A 183 4.74 -0.79 -17.23
N ASP A 184 3.60 -1.42 -16.99
CA ASP A 184 2.80 -2.06 -18.02
C ASP A 184 1.51 -1.27 -18.21
N ILE A 185 1.40 -0.60 -19.36
CA ILE A 185 0.24 0.22 -19.69
C ILE A 185 -1.06 -0.59 -19.72
N ASN A 186 -1.00 -1.88 -20.03
CA ASN A 186 -2.21 -2.72 -20.06
C ASN A 186 -2.67 -3.04 -18.63
N LYS A 187 -1.74 -3.31 -17.72
CA LYS A 187 -2.04 -3.48 -16.29
C LYS A 187 -2.60 -2.19 -15.71
N TRP A 188 -1.99 -1.04 -16.02
CA TRP A 188 -2.49 0.26 -15.59
C TRP A 188 -3.91 0.51 -16.07
N LYS A 189 -4.22 0.25 -17.37
CA LYS A 189 -5.58 0.38 -17.92
C LYS A 189 -6.57 -0.58 -17.26
N ALA A 190 -6.15 -1.81 -16.97
CA ALA A 190 -7.00 -2.80 -16.31
C ALA A 190 -7.36 -2.36 -14.89
N THR A 191 -6.38 -1.95 -14.09
CA THR A 191 -6.63 -1.44 -12.73
C THR A 191 -7.44 -0.14 -12.72
N ALA A 192 -7.19 0.78 -13.68
CA ALA A 192 -7.97 2.00 -13.83
C ALA A 192 -9.44 1.73 -14.14
N LYS A 193 -9.73 0.71 -14.98
CA LYS A 193 -11.12 0.29 -15.28
C LYS A 193 -11.82 -0.25 -14.03
N ILE A 194 -11.14 -1.06 -13.22
CA ILE A 194 -11.67 -1.55 -11.94
C ILE A 194 -11.95 -0.36 -11.03
N PHE A 195 -10.98 0.52 -10.84
CA PHE A 195 -11.06 1.72 -10.01
C PHE A 195 -12.26 2.60 -10.39
N SER A 196 -12.40 2.92 -11.70
CA SER A 196 -13.51 3.75 -12.19
C SER A 196 -14.87 3.08 -11.95
N LYS A 197 -14.96 1.76 -12.13
CA LYS A 197 -16.18 0.98 -11.88
C LYS A 197 -16.57 1.00 -10.40
N GLU A 198 -15.61 0.70 -9.50
CA GLU A 198 -15.86 0.63 -8.07
C GLU A 198 -16.26 2.00 -7.49
N LEU A 199 -15.68 3.06 -8.01
CA LEU A 199 -16.02 4.42 -7.62
C LEU A 199 -17.17 5.03 -8.45
N ARG A 200 -17.78 4.29 -9.38
CA ARG A 200 -18.87 4.78 -10.26
C ARG A 200 -18.51 6.12 -10.92
N LEU A 201 -17.31 6.20 -11.48
CA LEU A 201 -16.81 7.38 -12.19
C LEU A 201 -17.17 7.34 -13.68
N THR A 202 -16.53 8.21 -14.48
CA THR A 202 -16.86 8.38 -15.90
C THR A 202 -16.50 7.19 -16.79
N GLY A 203 -15.58 6.32 -16.32
CA GLY A 203 -15.01 5.20 -17.07
C GLY A 203 -13.84 5.60 -17.97
N ASN A 204 -13.46 6.89 -18.01
CA ASN A 204 -12.26 7.33 -18.68
C ASN A 204 -11.05 7.23 -17.71
N ALA A 205 -10.23 6.21 -17.92
CA ALA A 205 -9.12 5.87 -17.02
C ALA A 205 -8.21 7.05 -16.64
N HIS A 206 -7.77 7.83 -17.64
CA HIS A 206 -6.88 8.97 -17.39
C HIS A 206 -7.58 10.11 -16.66
N THR A 207 -8.78 10.45 -17.08
CA THR A 207 -9.58 11.52 -16.45
C THR A 207 -9.91 11.15 -15.01
N ASP A 208 -10.41 9.93 -14.79
CA ASP A 208 -10.84 9.47 -13.46
C ASP A 208 -9.65 9.41 -12.48
N SER A 209 -8.50 8.87 -12.91
CA SER A 209 -7.28 8.82 -12.08
C SER A 209 -6.75 10.22 -11.75
N SER A 210 -6.71 11.12 -12.73
CA SER A 210 -6.24 12.50 -12.53
C SER A 210 -7.18 13.29 -11.61
N MET A 211 -8.48 13.13 -11.76
CA MET A 211 -9.49 13.78 -10.90
C MET A 211 -9.41 13.26 -9.47
N ALA A 212 -9.31 11.93 -9.30
CA ALA A 212 -9.15 11.33 -7.98
C ALA A 212 -7.89 11.84 -7.27
N PHE A 213 -6.76 11.83 -7.94
CA PHE A 213 -5.51 12.35 -7.39
C PHE A 213 -5.60 13.81 -6.94
N LYS A 214 -6.16 14.68 -7.78
CA LYS A 214 -6.37 16.09 -7.45
C LYS A 214 -7.34 16.28 -6.29
N HIS A 215 -8.36 15.43 -6.20
CA HIS A 215 -9.33 15.49 -5.11
C HIS A 215 -8.68 15.04 -3.80
N ILE A 216 -8.00 13.91 -3.79
CA ILE A 216 -7.26 13.41 -2.62
C ILE A 216 -6.29 14.48 -2.10
N LYS A 217 -5.48 15.09 -2.98
CA LYS A 217 -4.52 16.13 -2.62
C LYS A 217 -5.15 17.35 -1.93
N ARG A 218 -6.39 17.71 -2.28
CA ARG A 218 -7.13 18.82 -1.65
C ARG A 218 -7.68 18.47 -0.27
N GLU A 219 -8.03 17.22 -0.06
CA GLU A 219 -8.65 16.76 1.19
C GLU A 219 -7.64 16.36 2.27
N ILE A 220 -6.37 16.17 1.91
CA ILE A 220 -5.32 15.81 2.88
C ILE A 220 -5.00 16.98 3.79
N LYS A 221 -5.00 16.71 5.10
CA LYS A 221 -4.46 17.60 6.13
C LYS A 221 -3.02 17.19 6.43
N TYR A 222 -2.09 18.09 6.13
CA TYR A 222 -0.68 17.89 6.43
C TYR A 222 -0.36 18.32 7.87
N TYR A 223 0.59 17.62 8.53
CA TYR A 223 1.06 17.89 9.89
C TYR A 223 2.58 17.72 10.05
#